data_26806e253490b4775064a12e45e72f91
#
_entry.id   26806e253490b4775064a12e45e72f91
#
_cell.length_a   1.000
_cell.length_b   1.000
_cell.length_c   1.000
_cell.angle_alpha   90.00
_cell.angle_beta   90.00
_cell.angle_gamma   90.00
#
_symmetry.space_group_name_H-M   'P 1'
#
loop_
_entity.id
_entity.type
_entity.pdbx_description
1 polymer ?
#
loop_
_entity_poly.entity_id
_entity_poly.type
_entity_poly.pdbx_seq_one_letter_code
_entity_poly.pdbx_strand_id
1 'polypeptide(L)'
;MAEKSTTQARGGAGSAPARPSVVDLAPDTATWDRFVARSNPGSYLQTSAWAEVKAPNGWQPLRFMGSPVYGPSPAAEGAVAASHGDGAFGAQLLIRRPKLFPWGFAYAPRGPVFDCWNAATVDAFSAALRQAIASGPTRISHVRIEPEIELNGPADVDGEFRHALRQAGWRLGTPIQPLRTRQVDLRVEEAVLWGDLRKKWRQYVNKARNGEVRVVDATVERLPEFYAIYRETAKRAGFVIRTYESYLGVWQAFARLGMARLLMAEGSDGVGLATLFLLRVGNRVVEPYGGMTASGADRRANYLLKWEAIRTSRERGAVSYDMWGISHEGIEHFKAGFGGREIDYVGAWDLVLDPAGRLAFDGAQVLQDRIGAWRHGIGKVRGRPHAPVEETPE
;
A
#
# COMPACT_ATOMS: atom_id res chain seq x y z
N MET A 1 -40.92 -19.45 54.73
CA MET A 1 -39.54 -19.84 54.40
C MET A 1 -39.22 -19.23 53.06
N ALA A 2 -38.44 -18.15 53.05
CA ALA A 2 -38.07 -17.39 51.84
C ALA A 2 -36.59 -17.63 51.58
N GLU A 3 -36.26 -18.27 50.46
CA GLU A 3 -34.91 -18.41 49.96
C GLU A 3 -34.43 -17.13 49.32
N LYS A 4 -33.36 -16.56 49.84
CA LYS A 4 -32.65 -15.43 49.30
C LYS A 4 -31.70 -15.90 48.18
N SER A 5 -32.02 -15.56 46.94
CA SER A 5 -31.10 -15.71 45.80
C SER A 5 -30.03 -14.61 45.85
N THR A 6 -28.81 -15.04 46.02
CA THR A 6 -27.61 -14.15 46.06
C THR A 6 -27.11 -13.96 44.63
N THR A 7 -27.32 -12.78 44.05
CA THR A 7 -26.77 -12.38 42.77
C THR A 7 -25.29 -12.07 42.93
N GLN A 8 -24.43 -12.92 42.39
CA GLN A 8 -22.98 -12.73 42.34
C GLN A 8 -22.65 -11.76 41.22
N ALA A 9 -22.18 -10.56 41.57
CA ALA A 9 -21.66 -9.60 40.66
C ALA A 9 -20.38 -10.14 39.99
N ARG A 10 -20.40 -10.32 38.68
CA ARG A 10 -19.19 -10.59 37.88
C ARG A 10 -18.34 -9.33 37.88
N GLY A 11 -17.25 -9.36 38.61
CA GLY A 11 -16.22 -8.34 38.60
C GLY A 11 -15.58 -8.26 37.20
N GLY A 12 -15.56 -7.08 36.62
CA GLY A 12 -14.84 -6.78 35.39
C GLY A 12 -13.35 -7.05 35.61
N ALA A 13 -12.79 -7.93 34.80
CA ALA A 13 -11.34 -8.11 34.71
C ALA A 13 -10.73 -6.83 34.15
N GLY A 14 -10.19 -5.98 35.03
CA GLY A 14 -9.36 -4.86 34.64
C GLY A 14 -8.15 -5.38 33.86
N SER A 15 -8.00 -4.96 32.62
CA SER A 15 -6.83 -5.27 31.81
C SER A 15 -5.58 -4.76 32.54
N ALA A 16 -4.61 -5.63 32.81
CA ALA A 16 -3.33 -5.24 33.34
C ALA A 16 -2.68 -4.19 32.42
N PRO A 17 -1.97 -3.19 32.98
CA PRO A 17 -1.32 -2.17 32.16
C PRO A 17 -0.34 -2.82 31.18
N ALA A 18 -0.40 -2.40 29.91
CA ALA A 18 0.49 -2.89 28.87
C ALA A 18 1.94 -2.68 29.31
N ARG A 19 2.73 -3.77 29.36
CA ARG A 19 4.16 -3.69 29.67
C ARG A 19 4.90 -2.98 28.53
N PRO A 20 6.04 -2.31 28.81
CA PRO A 20 6.78 -1.60 27.78
C PRO A 20 7.18 -2.57 26.66
N SER A 21 6.86 -2.20 25.43
CA SER A 21 7.31 -2.90 24.23
C SER A 21 8.83 -2.75 24.07
N VAL A 22 9.49 -3.79 23.59
CA VAL A 22 10.86 -3.65 23.07
C VAL A 22 10.77 -2.91 21.76
N VAL A 23 11.39 -1.72 21.69
CA VAL A 23 11.32 -0.84 20.51
C VAL A 23 12.74 -0.57 20.02
N ASP A 24 13.00 -0.89 18.76
CA ASP A 24 14.13 -0.42 18.01
C ASP A 24 13.71 0.84 17.22
N LEU A 25 14.23 2.00 17.61
CA LEU A 25 13.89 3.29 17.02
C LEU A 25 14.71 3.64 15.77
N ALA A 26 15.69 2.82 15.40
CA ALA A 26 16.53 3.05 14.23
C ALA A 26 17.02 1.72 13.64
N PRO A 27 16.14 0.81 13.23
CA PRO A 27 16.54 -0.45 12.64
C PRO A 27 17.41 -0.19 11.39
N ASP A 28 18.46 -0.97 11.23
CA ASP A 28 19.24 -0.92 10.01
C ASP A 28 18.39 -1.30 8.80
N THR A 29 18.78 -0.80 7.62
CA THR A 29 18.00 -0.96 6.38
C THR A 29 17.73 -2.43 6.04
N ALA A 30 18.73 -3.32 6.24
CA ALA A 30 18.56 -4.73 5.88
C ALA A 30 17.61 -5.45 6.84
N THR A 31 17.65 -5.13 8.12
CA THR A 31 16.72 -5.66 9.14
C THR A 31 15.31 -5.17 8.87
N TRP A 32 15.16 -3.89 8.56
CA TRP A 32 13.87 -3.29 8.20
C TRP A 32 13.26 -3.95 6.95
N ASP A 33 14.00 -4.01 5.86
CA ASP A 33 13.49 -4.56 4.60
C ASP A 33 13.17 -6.06 4.70
N ARG A 34 13.95 -6.83 5.49
CA ARG A 34 13.59 -8.22 5.80
C ARG A 34 12.30 -8.34 6.59
N PHE A 35 12.07 -7.44 7.54
CA PHE A 35 10.80 -7.39 8.29
C PHE A 35 9.63 -7.13 7.34
N VAL A 36 9.70 -6.09 6.53
CA VAL A 36 8.65 -5.77 5.55
C VAL A 36 8.41 -6.92 4.55
N ALA A 37 9.48 -7.56 4.07
CA ALA A 37 9.37 -8.65 3.10
C ALA A 37 8.72 -9.94 3.67
N ARG A 38 8.84 -10.17 4.99
CA ARG A 38 8.22 -11.33 5.67
C ARG A 38 6.79 -11.07 6.10
N SER A 39 6.42 -9.81 6.30
CA SER A 39 5.08 -9.44 6.75
C SER A 39 4.02 -9.75 5.70
N ASN A 40 2.82 -10.06 6.15
CA ASN A 40 1.69 -10.39 5.28
C ASN A 40 0.46 -9.53 5.65
N PRO A 41 0.14 -8.49 4.86
CA PRO A 41 0.85 -8.09 3.64
C PRO A 41 2.10 -7.23 3.93
N GLY A 42 3.17 -7.48 3.17
CA GLY A 42 4.29 -6.55 3.05
C GLY A 42 4.03 -5.55 1.91
N SER A 43 4.40 -4.29 2.10
CA SER A 43 4.17 -3.24 1.11
C SER A 43 5.46 -2.63 0.58
N TYR A 44 5.56 -2.46 -0.75
CA TYR A 44 6.71 -1.78 -1.37
C TYR A 44 6.82 -0.31 -0.90
N LEU A 45 5.71 0.31 -0.50
CA LEU A 45 5.68 1.67 0.04
C LEU A 45 6.28 1.78 1.45
N GLN A 46 6.49 0.66 2.12
CA GLN A 46 7.14 0.58 3.42
C GLN A 46 8.63 0.17 3.33
N THR A 47 9.15 -0.13 2.14
CA THR A 47 10.56 -0.51 1.96
C THR A 47 11.50 0.70 2.01
N SER A 48 12.78 0.45 2.30
CA SER A 48 13.82 1.47 2.24
C SER A 48 13.97 2.07 0.84
N ALA A 49 13.79 1.26 -0.20
CA ALA A 49 13.80 1.70 -1.59
C ALA A 49 12.76 2.80 -1.87
N TRP A 50 11.57 2.68 -1.26
CA TRP A 50 10.56 3.73 -1.41
C TRP A 50 10.97 5.05 -0.75
N ALA A 51 11.65 5.01 0.39
CA ALA A 51 12.18 6.20 1.02
C ALA A 51 13.21 6.91 0.12
N GLU A 52 14.06 6.15 -0.59
CA GLU A 52 15.01 6.70 -1.56
C GLU A 52 14.28 7.39 -2.73
N VAL A 53 13.21 6.78 -3.24
CA VAL A 53 12.35 7.41 -4.27
C VAL A 53 11.76 8.75 -3.79
N LYS A 54 11.47 8.86 -2.49
CA LYS A 54 10.83 10.05 -1.91
C LYS A 54 11.82 11.13 -1.45
N ALA A 55 13.06 10.77 -1.22
CA ALA A 55 14.09 11.67 -0.71
C ALA A 55 14.32 12.93 -1.59
N PRO A 56 14.36 12.85 -2.94
CA PRO A 56 14.52 14.04 -3.79
C PRO A 56 13.41 15.07 -3.63
N ASN A 57 12.22 14.64 -3.18
CA ASN A 57 11.07 15.52 -2.91
C ASN A 57 11.03 16.06 -1.47
N GLY A 58 12.15 15.96 -0.74
CA GLY A 58 12.30 16.48 0.62
C GLY A 58 11.64 15.64 1.71
N TRP A 59 11.30 14.39 1.43
CA TRP A 59 10.84 13.45 2.43
C TRP A 59 12.01 12.76 3.13
N GLN A 60 11.95 12.67 4.45
CA GLN A 60 12.93 12.01 5.29
C GLN A 60 12.31 10.79 5.96
N PRO A 61 12.93 9.61 5.88
CA PRO A 61 12.41 8.43 6.53
C PRO A 61 12.71 8.44 8.03
N LEU A 62 11.73 8.02 8.82
CA LEU A 62 11.88 7.60 10.21
C LEU A 62 11.33 6.19 10.31
N ARG A 63 12.15 5.24 10.74
CA ARG A 63 11.77 3.83 10.90
C ARG A 63 11.83 3.44 12.36
N PHE A 64 10.88 2.63 12.76
CA PHE A 64 10.91 1.94 14.04
C PHE A 64 10.22 0.59 13.92
N MET A 65 10.65 -0.34 14.78
CA MET A 65 10.06 -1.67 14.92
C MET A 65 9.92 -1.97 16.40
N GLY A 66 8.98 -2.86 16.73
CA GLY A 66 8.79 -3.31 18.09
C GLY A 66 7.93 -4.57 18.15
N SER A 67 7.84 -5.11 19.35
CA SER A 67 6.91 -6.18 19.68
C SER A 67 6.31 -5.91 21.06
N PRO A 68 5.02 -6.24 21.29
CA PRO A 68 4.49 -6.20 22.63
C PRO A 68 5.22 -7.22 23.49
N VAL A 69 5.58 -6.83 24.73
CA VAL A 69 6.10 -7.77 25.71
C VAL A 69 4.91 -8.45 26.38
N TYR A 70 4.63 -9.66 25.96
CA TYR A 70 3.73 -10.52 26.73
C TYR A 70 4.47 -11.00 27.99
N GLY A 71 3.85 -10.87 29.17
CA GLY A 71 4.40 -11.45 30.41
C GLY A 71 4.57 -12.95 30.25
N PRO A 72 5.46 -13.60 31.03
CA PRO A 72 5.62 -15.04 31.00
C PRO A 72 4.25 -15.71 31.19
N SER A 73 3.83 -16.49 30.20
CA SER A 73 2.70 -17.40 30.37
C SER A 73 3.12 -18.41 31.44
N PRO A 74 2.30 -18.68 32.45
CA PRO A 74 2.66 -19.63 33.50
C PRO A 74 2.90 -21.07 33.02
N ALA A 75 2.79 -21.34 31.73
CA ALA A 75 2.85 -22.66 31.12
C ALA A 75 4.11 -22.93 30.26
N ALA A 76 5.13 -22.05 30.28
CA ALA A 76 6.31 -22.23 29.43
C ALA A 76 7.64 -22.25 30.21
N GLU A 77 7.75 -23.14 31.22
CA GLU A 77 9.05 -23.63 31.66
C GLU A 77 9.51 -24.66 30.62
N GLY A 78 10.38 -24.28 29.72
CA GLY A 78 10.99 -25.18 28.72
C GLY A 78 10.97 -24.76 27.27
N ALA A 79 10.45 -23.61 26.91
CA ALA A 79 10.44 -23.14 25.50
C ALA A 79 11.68 -22.32 25.18
N VAL A 80 12.44 -22.84 24.22
CA VAL A 80 13.49 -22.17 23.43
C VAL A 80 13.02 -20.80 22.96
N ALA A 81 13.95 -19.83 22.96
CA ALA A 81 13.79 -18.43 22.56
C ALA A 81 12.62 -18.15 21.60
N ALA A 82 11.77 -17.18 21.98
CA ALA A 82 10.58 -16.74 21.28
C ALA A 82 10.77 -16.75 19.75
N SER A 83 10.06 -17.64 19.10
CA SER A 83 9.90 -17.65 17.65
C SER A 83 9.26 -16.33 17.21
N HIS A 84 9.81 -15.70 16.18
CA HIS A 84 9.37 -14.47 15.53
C HIS A 84 7.93 -14.63 15.01
N GLY A 85 6.93 -14.32 15.80
CA GLY A 85 5.52 -14.51 15.45
C GLY A 85 4.52 -13.83 16.37
N ASP A 86 4.95 -13.22 17.47
CA ASP A 86 4.02 -12.70 18.45
C ASP A 86 3.90 -11.18 18.38
N GLY A 87 3.15 -10.69 17.35
CA GLY A 87 2.68 -9.31 17.33
C GLY A 87 3.74 -8.27 16.99
N ALA A 88 4.81 -8.63 16.28
CA ALA A 88 5.79 -7.65 15.81
C ALA A 88 5.12 -6.61 14.90
N PHE A 89 5.50 -5.37 15.09
CA PHE A 89 5.00 -4.23 14.32
C PHE A 89 6.14 -3.31 13.89
N GLY A 90 5.90 -2.49 12.88
CA GLY A 90 6.82 -1.44 12.49
C GLY A 90 6.21 -0.47 11.48
N ALA A 91 6.82 0.69 11.36
CA ALA A 91 6.47 1.65 10.34
C ALA A 91 7.68 2.40 9.80
N GLN A 92 7.67 2.63 8.49
CA GLN A 92 8.47 3.67 7.86
C GLN A 92 7.57 4.90 7.71
N LEU A 93 7.85 5.93 8.48
CA LEU A 93 7.22 7.23 8.33
C LEU A 93 8.04 8.06 7.34
N LEU A 94 7.40 8.66 6.39
CA LEU A 94 7.96 9.69 5.54
C LEU A 94 7.60 11.04 6.15
N ILE A 95 8.61 11.80 6.57
CA ILE A 95 8.43 13.09 7.24
C ILE A 95 8.77 14.19 6.24
N ARG A 96 7.86 15.14 6.07
CA ARG A 96 8.08 16.36 5.29
C ARG A 96 7.73 17.58 6.11
N ARG A 97 8.64 18.56 6.13
CA ARG A 97 8.40 19.87 6.73
C ARG A 97 8.45 20.93 5.64
N PRO A 98 7.34 21.63 5.36
CA PRO A 98 7.36 22.78 4.46
C PRO A 98 8.26 23.90 5.01
N LYS A 99 9.01 24.61 4.14
CA LYS A 99 10.05 25.56 4.54
C LYS A 99 9.58 26.68 5.48
N LEU A 100 8.33 27.09 5.37
CA LEU A 100 7.76 28.19 6.16
C LEU A 100 6.92 27.72 7.35
N PHE A 101 6.85 26.41 7.59
CA PHE A 101 6.05 25.83 8.66
C PHE A 101 6.94 25.32 9.80
N PRO A 102 6.61 25.63 11.08
CA PRO A 102 7.33 25.07 12.22
C PRO A 102 7.03 23.59 12.45
N TRP A 103 6.00 23.05 11.83
CA TRP A 103 5.61 21.65 11.95
C TRP A 103 5.87 20.86 10.67
N GLY A 104 6.25 19.60 10.83
CA GLY A 104 6.23 18.60 9.79
C GLY A 104 4.94 17.78 9.80
N PHE A 105 4.75 17.04 8.73
CA PHE A 105 3.75 16.00 8.57
C PHE A 105 4.45 14.66 8.41
N ALA A 106 3.96 13.60 9.07
CA ALA A 106 4.49 12.25 8.95
C ALA A 106 3.47 11.33 8.31
N TYR A 107 3.90 10.53 7.35
CA TYR A 107 3.02 9.66 6.57
C TYR A 107 3.60 8.25 6.42
N ALA A 108 2.83 7.24 6.78
CA ALA A 108 3.14 5.84 6.53
C ALA A 108 2.23 5.27 5.43
N PRO A 109 2.63 5.38 4.13
CA PRO A 109 1.85 4.83 3.05
C PRO A 109 1.78 3.30 3.17
N ARG A 110 0.58 2.71 3.15
CA ARG A 110 0.38 1.26 3.33
C ARG A 110 1.05 0.68 4.58
N GLY A 111 1.23 1.51 5.59
CA GLY A 111 1.74 1.15 6.90
C GLY A 111 0.79 1.56 8.01
N PRO A 112 1.03 1.10 9.24
CA PRO A 112 2.12 0.23 9.67
C PRO A 112 2.03 -1.20 9.12
N VAL A 113 3.13 -1.94 9.27
CA VAL A 113 3.23 -3.34 8.96
C VAL A 113 3.16 -4.14 10.26
N PHE A 114 2.35 -5.19 10.27
CA PHE A 114 2.18 -6.10 11.41
C PHE A 114 2.41 -7.54 10.97
N ASP A 115 3.03 -8.36 11.81
CA ASP A 115 3.02 -9.81 11.62
C ASP A 115 1.65 -10.39 11.98
N CYS A 116 1.14 -10.02 13.14
CA CYS A 116 -0.25 -10.14 13.53
C CYS A 116 -0.63 -8.94 14.41
N TRP A 117 -1.91 -8.67 14.58
CA TRP A 117 -2.31 -7.55 15.41
C TRP A 117 -3.51 -7.92 16.30
N ASN A 118 -3.61 -7.22 17.40
CA ASN A 118 -4.73 -7.16 18.31
C ASN A 118 -4.74 -5.77 18.99
N ALA A 119 -5.65 -5.51 19.88
CA ALA A 119 -5.74 -4.23 20.57
C ALA A 119 -4.43 -3.84 21.28
N ALA A 120 -3.78 -4.79 21.98
CA ALA A 120 -2.52 -4.54 22.66
C ALA A 120 -1.38 -4.19 21.68
N THR A 121 -1.34 -4.81 20.50
CA THR A 121 -0.37 -4.48 19.43
C THR A 121 -0.60 -3.06 18.91
N VAL A 122 -1.85 -2.64 18.73
CA VAL A 122 -2.20 -1.27 18.30
C VAL A 122 -1.77 -0.23 19.34
N ASP A 123 -1.99 -0.51 20.63
CA ASP A 123 -1.57 0.36 21.73
C ASP A 123 -0.05 0.45 21.81
N ALA A 124 0.66 -0.68 21.73
CA ALA A 124 2.12 -0.75 21.75
C ALA A 124 2.72 0.00 20.54
N PHE A 125 2.17 -0.21 19.35
CA PHE A 125 2.54 0.53 18.14
C PHE A 125 2.35 2.05 18.32
N SER A 126 1.20 2.47 18.84
CA SER A 126 0.89 3.89 19.03
C SER A 126 1.81 4.55 20.05
N ALA A 127 2.20 3.82 21.11
CA ALA A 127 3.17 4.28 22.09
C ALA A 127 4.58 4.39 21.50
N ALA A 128 5.04 3.37 20.77
CA ALA A 128 6.33 3.35 20.10
C ALA A 128 6.47 4.46 19.06
N LEU A 129 5.40 4.70 18.28
CA LEU A 129 5.34 5.79 17.31
C LEU A 129 5.51 7.17 17.98
N ARG A 130 4.81 7.42 19.10
CA ARG A 130 4.97 8.66 19.85
C ARG A 130 6.40 8.84 20.35
N GLN A 131 7.01 7.77 20.85
CA GLN A 131 8.41 7.77 21.29
C GLN A 131 9.37 8.07 20.14
N ALA A 132 9.20 7.39 18.99
CA ALA A 132 10.02 7.60 17.80
C ALA A 132 9.95 9.04 17.30
N ILE A 133 8.76 9.63 17.28
CA ILE A 133 8.59 11.03 16.88
C ILE A 133 9.19 12.00 17.90
N ALA A 134 9.01 11.75 19.20
CA ALA A 134 9.56 12.60 20.26
C ALA A 134 11.09 12.61 20.26
N SER A 135 11.73 11.53 19.80
CA SER A 135 13.19 11.43 19.66
C SER A 135 13.74 12.14 18.41
N GLY A 136 12.87 12.53 17.47
CA GLY A 136 13.25 13.18 16.22
C GLY A 136 13.40 14.70 16.35
N PRO A 137 14.16 15.34 15.44
CA PRO A 137 14.41 16.78 15.47
C PRO A 137 13.23 17.62 14.96
N THR A 138 12.24 17.01 14.34
CA THR A 138 11.13 17.70 13.66
C THR A 138 9.87 17.64 14.51
N ARG A 139 9.32 18.80 14.86
CA ARG A 139 8.00 18.87 15.49
C ARG A 139 6.92 18.43 14.51
N ILE A 140 6.19 17.37 14.80
CA ILE A 140 5.18 16.78 13.93
C ILE A 140 3.78 17.22 14.36
N SER A 141 2.99 17.76 13.43
CA SER A 141 1.59 18.14 13.67
C SER A 141 0.69 16.93 13.83
N HIS A 142 0.80 15.99 12.93
CA HIS A 142 0.04 14.73 12.96
C HIS A 142 0.76 13.66 12.14
N VAL A 143 0.38 12.41 12.39
CA VAL A 143 0.81 11.23 11.63
C VAL A 143 -0.39 10.67 10.91
N ARG A 144 -0.23 10.35 9.64
CA ARG A 144 -1.21 9.57 8.85
C ARG A 144 -0.68 8.18 8.59
N ILE A 145 -1.52 7.18 8.82
CA ILE A 145 -1.27 5.78 8.45
C ILE A 145 -2.37 5.30 7.50
N GLU A 146 -2.04 4.34 6.65
CA GLU A 146 -2.99 3.67 5.75
C GLU A 146 -2.71 2.16 5.73
N PRO A 147 -3.00 1.45 6.83
CA PRO A 147 -2.68 0.04 6.95
C PRO A 147 -3.45 -0.80 5.91
N GLU A 148 -2.80 -1.83 5.39
CA GLU A 148 -3.44 -2.78 4.46
C GLU A 148 -4.26 -3.82 5.21
N ILE A 149 -5.14 -3.35 6.08
CA ILE A 149 -6.13 -4.17 6.79
C ILE A 149 -7.43 -4.14 6.01
N GLU A 150 -7.94 -5.32 5.69
CA GLU A 150 -9.21 -5.49 4.98
C GLU A 150 -10.38 -5.09 5.89
N LEU A 151 -11.25 -4.24 5.38
CA LEU A 151 -12.45 -3.78 6.06
C LEU A 151 -13.39 -4.97 6.32
N ASN A 152 -13.74 -5.20 7.58
CA ASN A 152 -14.51 -6.36 8.03
C ASN A 152 -13.90 -7.72 7.65
N GLY A 153 -12.60 -7.74 7.33
CA GLY A 153 -11.84 -8.95 7.07
C GLY A 153 -11.36 -9.63 8.36
N PRO A 154 -10.54 -10.71 8.24
CA PRO A 154 -10.09 -11.49 9.41
C PRO A 154 -9.36 -10.67 10.48
N ALA A 155 -8.77 -9.55 10.07
CA ALA A 155 -8.05 -8.64 10.96
C ALA A 155 -8.90 -7.45 11.44
N ASP A 156 -10.17 -7.33 11.06
CA ASP A 156 -11.08 -6.26 11.45
C ASP A 156 -12.50 -6.82 11.68
N VAL A 157 -12.58 -8.02 12.25
CA VAL A 157 -13.85 -8.66 12.60
C VAL A 157 -14.66 -7.70 13.46
N ASP A 158 -15.91 -7.47 13.11
CA ASP A 158 -16.81 -6.51 13.78
C ASP A 158 -16.23 -5.12 14.01
N GLY A 159 -15.18 -4.76 13.25
CA GLY A 159 -14.51 -3.47 13.36
C GLY A 159 -13.53 -3.36 14.53
N GLU A 160 -13.05 -4.48 15.05
CA GLU A 160 -12.14 -4.51 16.21
C GLU A 160 -10.87 -3.69 15.98
N PHE A 161 -10.24 -3.81 14.80
CA PHE A 161 -9.03 -3.02 14.50
C PHE A 161 -9.33 -1.51 14.50
N ARG A 162 -10.39 -1.12 13.83
CA ARG A 162 -10.84 0.28 13.79
C ARG A 162 -11.23 0.79 15.18
N HIS A 163 -11.78 -0.08 16.03
CA HIS A 163 -12.09 0.25 17.41
C HIS A 163 -10.81 0.45 18.23
N ALA A 164 -9.84 -0.45 18.14
CA ALA A 164 -8.54 -0.32 18.81
C ALA A 164 -7.82 0.97 18.40
N LEU A 165 -7.81 1.33 17.12
CA LEU A 165 -7.25 2.60 16.65
C LEU A 165 -7.93 3.80 17.33
N ARG A 166 -9.27 3.82 17.40
CA ARG A 166 -9.98 4.93 18.06
C ARG A 166 -9.63 5.03 19.55
N GLN A 167 -9.53 3.90 20.25
CA GLN A 167 -9.14 3.86 21.68
C GLN A 167 -7.72 4.41 21.86
N ALA A 168 -6.79 4.11 20.94
CA ALA A 168 -5.43 4.64 20.95
C ALA A 168 -5.33 6.13 20.50
N GLY A 169 -6.46 6.79 20.21
CA GLY A 169 -6.56 8.20 19.87
C GLY A 169 -6.47 8.53 18.37
N TRP A 170 -6.52 7.53 17.49
CA TRP A 170 -6.57 7.74 16.05
C TRP A 170 -7.97 8.14 15.59
N ARG A 171 -8.03 8.92 14.51
CA ARG A 171 -9.27 9.37 13.87
C ARG A 171 -9.20 9.10 12.38
N LEU A 172 -10.35 8.88 11.75
CA LEU A 172 -10.42 8.73 10.31
C LEU A 172 -9.82 9.95 9.62
N GLY A 173 -8.92 9.69 8.66
CA GLY A 173 -8.27 10.67 7.81
C GLY A 173 -8.75 10.58 6.37
N THR A 174 -8.32 11.52 5.53
CA THR A 174 -8.55 11.45 4.09
C THR A 174 -7.55 10.49 3.45
N PRO A 175 -8.00 9.43 2.76
CA PRO A 175 -7.10 8.45 2.15
C PRO A 175 -6.30 9.09 1.00
N ILE A 176 -5.03 8.70 0.92
CA ILE A 176 -4.09 9.04 -0.16
C ILE A 176 -3.95 7.82 -1.10
N GLN A 177 -3.84 6.62 -0.52
CA GLN A 177 -3.76 5.40 -1.31
C GLN A 177 -5.18 4.92 -1.71
N PRO A 178 -5.29 4.13 -2.79
CA PRO A 178 -6.57 3.54 -3.18
C PRO A 178 -7.20 2.75 -2.03
N LEU A 179 -8.46 3.01 -1.74
CA LEU A 179 -9.21 2.26 -0.71
C LEU A 179 -9.49 0.82 -1.11
N ARG A 180 -9.42 0.53 -2.39
CA ARG A 180 -9.90 -0.72 -2.96
C ARG A 180 -8.88 -1.27 -3.95
N THR A 181 -8.64 -2.58 -3.90
CA THR A 181 -7.79 -3.30 -4.82
C THR A 181 -8.40 -4.65 -5.21
N ARG A 182 -7.77 -5.36 -6.15
CA ARG A 182 -8.07 -6.75 -6.48
C ARG A 182 -6.82 -7.60 -6.42
N GLN A 183 -6.89 -8.69 -5.66
CA GLN A 183 -5.77 -9.61 -5.48
C GLN A 183 -6.10 -11.00 -6.01
N VAL A 184 -5.11 -11.61 -6.67
CA VAL A 184 -5.15 -12.99 -7.16
C VAL A 184 -4.25 -13.83 -6.27
N ASP A 185 -4.77 -14.93 -5.77
CA ASP A 185 -3.98 -15.95 -5.06
C ASP A 185 -3.21 -16.79 -6.10
N LEU A 186 -1.88 -16.74 -6.05
CA LEU A 186 -1.01 -17.43 -6.97
C LEU A 186 -0.56 -18.83 -6.48
N ARG A 187 -1.02 -19.27 -5.31
CA ARG A 187 -0.69 -20.60 -4.76
C ARG A 187 -1.41 -21.74 -5.48
N VAL A 188 -2.44 -21.40 -6.25
CA VAL A 188 -3.20 -22.36 -7.05
C VAL A 188 -2.48 -22.70 -8.37
N GLU A 189 -2.88 -23.81 -9.01
CA GLU A 189 -2.32 -24.19 -10.29
C GLU A 189 -2.67 -23.22 -11.43
N GLU A 190 -1.80 -23.13 -12.45
CA GLU A 190 -2.02 -22.24 -13.60
C GLU A 190 -3.35 -22.49 -14.31
N ALA A 191 -3.75 -23.76 -14.39
CA ALA A 191 -5.03 -24.14 -15.00
C ALA A 191 -6.23 -23.55 -14.25
N VAL A 192 -6.15 -23.43 -12.92
CA VAL A 192 -7.18 -22.77 -12.10
C VAL A 192 -7.20 -21.27 -12.39
N LEU A 193 -6.05 -20.62 -12.38
CA LEU A 193 -5.92 -19.19 -12.71
C LEU A 193 -6.50 -18.89 -14.11
N TRP A 194 -6.18 -19.75 -15.09
CA TRP A 194 -6.74 -19.64 -16.44
C TRP A 194 -8.24 -19.86 -16.47
N GLY A 195 -8.74 -20.83 -15.69
CA GLY A 195 -10.17 -21.13 -15.53
C GLY A 195 -10.95 -19.94 -14.96
N ASP A 196 -10.36 -19.21 -14.00
CA ASP A 196 -10.96 -18.06 -13.33
C ASP A 196 -11.10 -16.84 -14.24
N LEU A 197 -10.35 -16.77 -15.34
CA LEU A 197 -10.54 -15.71 -16.32
C LEU A 197 -11.95 -15.80 -16.92
N ARG A 198 -12.64 -14.69 -17.06
CA ARG A 198 -13.88 -14.64 -17.84
C ARG A 198 -13.66 -15.23 -19.23
N LYS A 199 -14.62 -15.98 -19.75
CA LYS A 199 -14.54 -16.60 -21.09
C LYS A 199 -14.09 -15.62 -22.18
N LYS A 200 -14.64 -14.40 -22.18
CA LYS A 200 -14.29 -13.35 -23.12
C LYS A 200 -12.83 -12.88 -22.96
N TRP A 201 -12.26 -12.86 -21.74
CA TRP A 201 -10.86 -12.51 -21.48
C TRP A 201 -9.91 -13.58 -22.04
N ARG A 202 -10.23 -14.87 -21.83
CA ARG A 202 -9.48 -15.98 -22.47
C ARG A 202 -9.46 -15.85 -23.99
N GLN A 203 -10.60 -15.50 -24.60
CA GLN A 203 -10.69 -15.26 -26.04
C GLN A 203 -9.79 -14.07 -26.46
N TYR A 204 -9.76 -12.98 -25.69
CA TYR A 204 -8.92 -11.83 -25.99
C TYR A 204 -7.43 -12.12 -25.82
N VAL A 205 -7.03 -12.87 -24.81
CA VAL A 205 -5.65 -13.36 -24.64
C VAL A 205 -5.22 -14.18 -25.85
N ASN A 206 -6.05 -15.16 -26.27
CA ASN A 206 -5.75 -16.00 -27.43
C ASN A 206 -5.75 -15.19 -28.74
N LYS A 207 -6.66 -14.22 -28.88
CA LYS A 207 -6.68 -13.32 -30.05
C LYS A 207 -5.37 -12.50 -30.15
N ALA A 208 -4.88 -11.98 -29.04
CA ALA A 208 -3.62 -11.24 -29.02
C ALA A 208 -2.43 -12.15 -29.39
N ARG A 209 -2.34 -13.36 -28.81
CA ARG A 209 -1.30 -14.36 -29.17
C ARG A 209 -1.32 -14.69 -30.67
N ASN A 210 -2.49 -15.00 -31.21
CA ASN A 210 -2.66 -15.34 -32.63
C ASN A 210 -2.40 -14.12 -33.55
N GLY A 211 -2.54 -12.90 -33.03
CA GLY A 211 -2.22 -11.65 -33.70
C GLY A 211 -0.77 -11.19 -33.52
N GLU A 212 0.14 -12.14 -33.19
CA GLU A 212 1.60 -11.94 -33.07
C GLU A 212 2.00 -10.91 -32.00
N VAL A 213 1.15 -10.71 -30.99
CA VAL A 213 1.54 -9.95 -29.80
C VAL A 213 2.39 -10.84 -28.90
N ARG A 214 3.56 -10.36 -28.52
CA ARG A 214 4.48 -11.04 -27.60
C ARG A 214 4.65 -10.21 -26.33
N VAL A 215 4.89 -10.88 -25.21
CA VAL A 215 5.21 -10.21 -23.94
C VAL A 215 6.66 -10.50 -23.59
N VAL A 216 7.40 -9.44 -23.35
CA VAL A 216 8.83 -9.48 -23.04
C VAL A 216 9.12 -8.80 -21.70
N ASP A 217 10.16 -9.28 -21.01
CA ASP A 217 10.78 -8.54 -19.91
C ASP A 217 11.64 -7.43 -20.53
N ALA A 218 11.26 -6.20 -20.28
CA ALA A 218 11.97 -5.03 -20.80
C ALA A 218 13.01 -4.53 -19.79
N THR A 219 14.08 -3.99 -20.29
CA THR A 219 15.15 -3.37 -19.52
C THR A 219 14.92 -1.85 -19.37
N VAL A 220 15.84 -1.17 -18.67
CA VAL A 220 15.74 0.28 -18.43
C VAL A 220 15.75 1.10 -19.72
N GLU A 221 16.37 0.60 -20.78
CA GLU A 221 16.43 1.26 -22.10
C GLU A 221 15.03 1.46 -22.70
N ARG A 222 14.05 0.63 -22.31
CA ARG A 222 12.65 0.76 -22.75
C ARG A 222 11.76 1.56 -21.76
N LEU A 223 12.33 2.09 -20.69
CA LEU A 223 11.58 2.93 -19.76
C LEU A 223 11.01 4.22 -20.41
N PRO A 224 11.70 4.89 -21.36
CA PRO A 224 11.10 5.98 -22.11
C PRO A 224 9.84 5.57 -22.90
N GLU A 225 9.85 4.35 -23.48
CA GLU A 225 8.67 3.82 -24.20
C GLU A 225 7.52 3.50 -23.23
N PHE A 226 7.83 2.89 -22.06
CA PHE A 226 6.85 2.75 -20.97
C PHE A 226 6.21 4.09 -20.64
N TYR A 227 7.01 5.13 -20.42
CA TYR A 227 6.50 6.44 -20.05
C TYR A 227 5.62 7.06 -21.14
N ALA A 228 5.98 6.90 -22.41
CA ALA A 228 5.18 7.37 -23.53
C ALA A 228 3.80 6.70 -23.58
N ILE A 229 3.75 5.36 -23.45
CA ILE A 229 2.51 4.57 -23.41
C ILE A 229 1.66 4.95 -22.19
N TYR A 230 2.29 5.09 -21.03
CA TYR A 230 1.60 5.46 -19.80
C TYR A 230 1.01 6.86 -19.86
N ARG A 231 1.75 7.82 -20.43
CA ARG A 231 1.28 9.19 -20.68
C ARG A 231 0.10 9.25 -21.65
N GLU A 232 0.13 8.45 -22.74
CA GLU A 232 -1.01 8.32 -23.65
C GLU A 232 -2.25 7.79 -22.91
N THR A 233 -2.05 6.77 -22.10
CA THR A 233 -3.12 6.19 -21.26
C THR A 233 -3.69 7.22 -20.30
N ALA A 234 -2.83 7.96 -19.60
CA ALA A 234 -3.23 9.00 -18.64
C ALA A 234 -4.05 10.10 -19.31
N LYS A 235 -3.60 10.57 -20.49
CA LYS A 235 -4.33 11.57 -21.30
C LYS A 235 -5.71 11.07 -21.70
N ARG A 236 -5.81 9.82 -22.17
CA ARG A 236 -7.08 9.21 -22.59
C ARG A 236 -8.03 8.98 -21.42
N ALA A 237 -7.52 8.56 -20.24
CA ALA A 237 -8.29 8.25 -19.07
C ALA A 237 -8.50 9.45 -18.12
N GLY A 238 -7.86 10.60 -18.39
CA GLY A 238 -8.06 11.85 -17.64
C GLY A 238 -7.42 11.86 -16.26
N PHE A 239 -6.33 11.14 -16.03
CA PHE A 239 -5.60 11.20 -14.77
C PHE A 239 -4.19 11.80 -14.94
N VAL A 240 -3.64 12.31 -13.85
CA VAL A 240 -2.31 12.92 -13.83
C VAL A 240 -1.26 11.84 -13.53
N ILE A 241 -0.12 11.92 -14.19
CA ILE A 241 1.06 11.09 -13.90
C ILE A 241 2.24 11.96 -13.50
N ARG A 242 3.22 11.36 -12.85
CA ARG A 242 4.48 11.99 -12.47
C ARG A 242 5.38 12.20 -13.70
N THR A 243 6.48 12.90 -13.48
CA THR A 243 7.50 13.07 -14.52
C THR A 243 8.23 11.76 -14.80
N TYR A 244 8.89 11.67 -15.94
CA TYR A 244 9.72 10.52 -16.31
C TYR A 244 10.77 10.18 -15.24
N GLU A 245 11.42 11.21 -14.68
CA GLU A 245 12.45 11.07 -13.64
C GLU A 245 11.93 10.38 -12.39
N SER A 246 10.65 10.58 -12.07
CA SER A 246 10.02 9.89 -10.94
C SER A 246 9.95 8.38 -11.16
N TYR A 247 9.61 7.92 -12.37
CA TYR A 247 9.58 6.49 -12.71
C TYR A 247 10.96 5.90 -12.86
N LEU A 248 11.92 6.67 -13.40
CA LEU A 248 13.34 6.29 -13.43
C LEU A 248 13.88 6.10 -12.01
N GLY A 249 13.55 7.00 -11.08
CA GLY A 249 13.92 6.85 -9.67
C GLY A 249 13.32 5.60 -9.02
N VAL A 250 12.06 5.28 -9.33
CA VAL A 250 11.44 4.01 -8.88
C VAL A 250 12.20 2.82 -9.46
N TRP A 251 12.49 2.83 -10.77
CA TRP A 251 13.26 1.76 -11.39
C TRP A 251 14.63 1.59 -10.72
N GLN A 252 15.40 2.65 -10.60
CA GLN A 252 16.75 2.61 -10.02
C GLN A 252 16.75 2.10 -8.58
N ALA A 253 15.82 2.55 -7.74
CA ALA A 253 15.75 2.12 -6.35
C ALA A 253 15.36 0.65 -6.20
N PHE A 254 14.43 0.14 -7.01
CA PHE A 254 13.90 -1.21 -6.86
C PHE A 254 14.60 -2.26 -7.72
N ALA A 255 15.07 -1.92 -8.92
CA ALA A 255 15.70 -2.89 -9.83
C ALA A 255 17.03 -3.42 -9.29
N ARG A 256 17.84 -2.61 -8.63
CA ARG A 256 19.10 -3.04 -7.98
C ARG A 256 18.89 -4.08 -6.88
N LEU A 257 17.66 -4.14 -6.31
CA LEU A 257 17.24 -5.11 -5.30
C LEU A 257 16.53 -6.32 -5.91
N GLY A 258 16.42 -6.40 -7.25
CA GLY A 258 15.62 -7.42 -7.93
C GLY A 258 14.11 -7.31 -7.69
N MET A 259 13.65 -6.15 -7.22
CA MET A 259 12.26 -5.92 -6.82
C MET A 259 11.41 -5.23 -7.89
N ALA A 260 12.01 -4.78 -9.01
CA ALA A 260 11.30 -4.15 -10.12
C ALA A 260 11.31 -5.05 -11.35
N ARG A 261 10.21 -5.01 -12.11
CA ARG A 261 10.08 -5.68 -13.38
C ARG A 261 9.24 -4.84 -14.33
N LEU A 262 9.74 -4.63 -15.54
CA LEU A 262 9.03 -3.93 -16.60
C LEU A 262 8.60 -4.95 -17.66
N LEU A 263 7.29 -5.10 -17.87
CA LEU A 263 6.75 -5.94 -18.92
C LEU A 263 6.24 -5.09 -20.07
N MET A 264 6.53 -5.53 -21.29
CA MET A 264 6.05 -4.91 -22.51
C MET A 264 5.35 -5.95 -23.39
N ALA A 265 4.12 -5.67 -23.78
CA ALA A 265 3.50 -6.36 -24.90
C ALA A 265 3.85 -5.62 -26.19
N GLU A 266 4.41 -6.31 -27.17
CA GLU A 266 4.88 -5.73 -28.43
C GLU A 266 4.34 -6.47 -29.65
N GLY A 267 4.31 -5.79 -30.78
CA GLY A 267 3.99 -6.40 -32.07
C GLY A 267 5.18 -7.14 -32.66
N SER A 268 4.96 -7.75 -33.84
CA SER A 268 6.03 -8.40 -34.62
C SER A 268 7.15 -7.45 -35.05
N ASP A 269 6.85 -6.16 -35.11
CA ASP A 269 7.77 -5.06 -35.40
C ASP A 269 8.59 -4.60 -34.15
N GLY A 270 8.34 -5.20 -33.00
CA GLY A 270 9.00 -4.84 -31.72
C GLY A 270 8.46 -3.58 -31.07
N VAL A 271 7.43 -2.92 -31.65
CA VAL A 271 6.83 -1.70 -31.08
C VAL A 271 5.94 -2.04 -29.90
N GLY A 272 6.08 -1.32 -28.79
CA GLY A 272 5.29 -1.50 -27.59
C GLY A 272 3.83 -1.11 -27.76
N LEU A 273 2.95 -2.02 -27.41
CA LEU A 273 1.49 -1.90 -27.49
C LEU A 273 0.84 -1.68 -26.14
N ALA A 274 1.40 -2.31 -25.11
CA ALA A 274 0.97 -2.15 -23.72
C ALA A 274 2.14 -2.42 -22.77
N THR A 275 2.09 -1.89 -21.56
CA THR A 275 3.16 -2.01 -20.58
C THR A 275 2.64 -2.14 -19.16
N LEU A 276 3.39 -2.85 -18.31
CA LEU A 276 3.18 -2.95 -16.87
C LEU A 276 4.51 -2.80 -16.14
N PHE A 277 4.52 -1.96 -15.12
CA PHE A 277 5.64 -1.84 -14.20
C PHE A 277 5.24 -2.50 -12.89
N LEU A 278 5.89 -3.63 -12.57
CA LEU A 278 5.61 -4.46 -11.41
C LEU A 278 6.66 -4.22 -10.33
N LEU A 279 6.20 -4.22 -9.08
CA LEU A 279 7.06 -4.18 -7.91
C LEU A 279 6.81 -5.44 -7.07
N ARG A 280 7.89 -6.04 -6.55
CA ARG A 280 7.82 -7.23 -5.71
C ARG A 280 8.36 -6.93 -4.33
N VAL A 281 7.63 -7.38 -3.29
CA VAL A 281 8.10 -7.38 -1.90
C VAL A 281 7.83 -8.75 -1.30
N GLY A 282 8.88 -9.42 -0.86
CA GLY A 282 8.75 -10.80 -0.41
C GLY A 282 8.15 -11.70 -1.48
N ASN A 283 7.00 -12.26 -1.18
CA ASN A 283 6.26 -13.16 -2.07
C ASN A 283 5.03 -12.50 -2.75
N ARG A 284 4.87 -11.17 -2.61
CA ARG A 284 3.78 -10.39 -3.22
C ARG A 284 4.30 -9.57 -4.40
N VAL A 285 3.58 -9.61 -5.51
CA VAL A 285 3.77 -8.72 -6.67
C VAL A 285 2.64 -7.71 -6.71
N VAL A 286 2.98 -6.45 -6.94
CA VAL A 286 2.04 -5.33 -7.05
C VAL A 286 2.23 -4.68 -8.41
N GLU A 287 1.14 -4.23 -9.03
CA GLU A 287 1.09 -3.58 -10.33
C GLU A 287 0.66 -2.10 -10.20
N PRO A 288 1.55 -1.20 -9.74
CA PRO A 288 1.17 0.19 -9.52
C PRO A 288 0.99 0.99 -10.84
N TYR A 289 1.72 0.65 -11.91
CA TYR A 289 1.70 1.44 -13.13
C TYR A 289 1.55 0.57 -14.37
N GLY A 290 0.72 1.01 -15.31
CA GLY A 290 0.52 0.30 -16.55
C GLY A 290 -0.36 1.07 -17.52
N GLY A 291 -0.20 0.78 -18.81
CA GLY A 291 -0.94 1.44 -19.86
C GLY A 291 -0.93 0.69 -21.18
N MET A 292 -1.67 1.21 -22.14
CA MET A 292 -1.72 0.69 -23.50
C MET A 292 -1.95 1.82 -24.51
N THR A 293 -1.43 1.63 -25.71
CA THR A 293 -1.70 2.47 -26.87
C THR A 293 -3.09 2.18 -27.45
N ALA A 294 -3.58 3.03 -28.36
CA ALA A 294 -4.81 2.77 -29.12
C ALA A 294 -4.68 1.46 -29.91
N SER A 295 -3.57 1.26 -30.61
CA SER A 295 -3.27 0.01 -31.34
C SER A 295 -3.23 -1.21 -30.41
N GLY A 296 -2.66 -1.04 -29.21
CA GLY A 296 -2.67 -2.09 -28.18
C GLY A 296 -4.08 -2.49 -27.73
N ALA A 297 -4.99 -1.54 -27.64
CA ALA A 297 -6.39 -1.80 -27.33
C ALA A 297 -7.08 -2.63 -28.43
N ASP A 298 -6.89 -2.28 -29.69
CA ASP A 298 -7.45 -2.99 -30.86
C ASP A 298 -6.93 -4.42 -30.95
N ARG A 299 -5.63 -4.62 -30.69
CA ARG A 299 -4.94 -5.92 -30.71
C ARG A 299 -5.11 -6.71 -29.40
N ARG A 300 -5.84 -6.16 -28.42
CA ARG A 300 -6.07 -6.80 -27.10
C ARG A 300 -4.78 -7.07 -26.32
N ALA A 301 -3.73 -6.31 -26.56
CA ALA A 301 -2.39 -6.52 -26.00
C ALA A 301 -2.38 -6.45 -24.47
N ASN A 302 -3.19 -5.59 -23.85
CA ASN A 302 -3.32 -5.47 -22.40
C ASN A 302 -3.90 -6.72 -21.71
N TYR A 303 -4.72 -7.52 -22.43
CA TYR A 303 -5.25 -8.79 -21.88
C TYR A 303 -4.16 -9.85 -21.83
N LEU A 304 -3.39 -9.98 -22.89
CA LEU A 304 -2.25 -10.92 -22.92
C LEU A 304 -1.19 -10.49 -21.90
N LEU A 305 -0.85 -9.21 -21.85
CA LEU A 305 0.13 -8.66 -20.93
C LEU A 305 -0.23 -8.93 -19.46
N LYS A 306 -1.49 -8.69 -19.09
CA LYS A 306 -1.96 -8.94 -17.73
C LYS A 306 -1.93 -10.43 -17.39
N TRP A 307 -2.38 -11.29 -18.30
CA TRP A 307 -2.30 -12.74 -18.10
C TRP A 307 -0.85 -13.19 -17.90
N GLU A 308 0.06 -12.78 -18.77
CA GLU A 308 1.48 -13.13 -18.66
C GLU A 308 2.13 -12.55 -17.38
N ALA A 309 1.70 -11.36 -16.94
CA ALA A 309 2.15 -10.80 -15.67
C ALA A 309 1.75 -11.67 -14.47
N ILE A 310 0.50 -12.14 -14.43
CA ILE A 310 -0.02 -13.05 -13.39
C ILE A 310 0.72 -14.39 -13.46
N ARG A 311 0.73 -15.03 -14.63
CA ARG A 311 1.33 -16.33 -14.86
C ARG A 311 2.81 -16.37 -14.49
N THR A 312 3.59 -15.45 -15.04
CA THR A 312 5.04 -15.40 -14.81
C THR A 312 5.42 -14.92 -13.40
N SER A 313 4.53 -14.17 -12.72
CA SER A 313 4.73 -13.86 -11.29
C SER A 313 4.62 -15.14 -10.43
N ARG A 314 3.65 -16.02 -10.72
CA ARG A 314 3.54 -17.33 -10.09
C ARG A 314 4.77 -18.19 -10.34
N GLU A 315 5.21 -18.31 -11.59
CA GLU A 315 6.42 -19.08 -11.96
C GLU A 315 7.67 -18.61 -11.21
N ARG A 316 7.74 -17.31 -10.93
CA ARG A 316 8.84 -16.70 -10.14
C ARG A 316 8.64 -16.81 -8.62
N GLY A 317 7.67 -17.61 -8.16
CA GLY A 317 7.44 -17.91 -6.75
C GLY A 317 6.71 -16.81 -5.98
N ALA A 318 5.96 -15.94 -6.63
CA ALA A 318 5.03 -15.08 -5.92
C ALA A 318 3.81 -15.89 -5.48
N VAL A 319 3.25 -15.56 -4.31
CA VAL A 319 2.03 -16.18 -3.78
C VAL A 319 0.80 -15.28 -3.94
N SER A 320 1.00 -13.99 -4.22
CA SER A 320 -0.08 -13.02 -4.40
C SER A 320 0.28 -12.02 -5.49
N TYR A 321 -0.71 -11.70 -6.32
CA TYR A 321 -0.63 -10.65 -7.33
C TYR A 321 -1.70 -9.60 -7.06
N ASP A 322 -1.27 -8.39 -6.76
CA ASP A 322 -2.13 -7.25 -6.48
C ASP A 322 -2.22 -6.35 -7.71
N MET A 323 -3.41 -6.24 -8.26
CA MET A 323 -3.66 -5.40 -9.43
C MET A 323 -3.73 -3.90 -9.11
N TRP A 324 -3.47 -3.52 -7.83
CA TRP A 324 -3.53 -2.15 -7.36
C TRP A 324 -4.92 -1.50 -7.51
N GLY A 325 -5.01 -0.19 -7.28
CA GLY A 325 -6.24 0.57 -7.14
C GLY A 325 -7.34 0.35 -8.16
N ILE A 326 -8.57 0.37 -7.68
CA ILE A 326 -9.80 0.35 -8.47
C ILE A 326 -10.40 1.76 -8.37
N SER A 327 -10.29 2.55 -9.44
CA SER A 327 -10.68 3.96 -9.45
C SER A 327 -12.08 4.21 -10.02
N HIS A 328 -12.59 3.32 -10.87
CA HIS A 328 -13.91 3.41 -11.48
C HIS A 328 -14.37 2.07 -12.06
N GLU A 329 -15.67 1.95 -12.37
CA GLU A 329 -16.33 0.72 -12.84
C GLU A 329 -15.65 0.04 -14.04
N GLY A 330 -15.15 0.84 -15.00
CA GLY A 330 -14.46 0.26 -16.18
C GLY A 330 -13.16 -0.46 -15.83
N ILE A 331 -12.39 0.07 -14.86
CA ILE A 331 -11.18 -0.58 -14.34
C ILE A 331 -11.56 -1.78 -13.48
N GLU A 332 -12.59 -1.67 -12.66
CA GLU A 332 -13.13 -2.77 -11.88
C GLU A 332 -13.55 -3.93 -12.79
N HIS A 333 -14.38 -3.65 -13.81
CA HIS A 333 -14.81 -4.66 -14.77
C HIS A 333 -13.64 -5.35 -15.48
N PHE A 334 -12.62 -4.58 -15.90
CA PHE A 334 -11.42 -5.11 -16.53
C PHE A 334 -10.64 -6.03 -15.59
N LYS A 335 -10.33 -5.57 -14.37
CA LYS A 335 -9.57 -6.34 -13.38
C LYS A 335 -10.33 -7.57 -12.90
N ALA A 336 -11.64 -7.45 -12.66
CA ALA A 336 -12.50 -8.55 -12.24
C ALA A 336 -12.53 -9.72 -13.23
N GLY A 337 -12.28 -9.45 -14.50
CA GLY A 337 -12.23 -10.49 -15.53
C GLY A 337 -11.01 -11.42 -15.46
N PHE A 338 -10.00 -11.08 -14.64
CA PHE A 338 -8.81 -11.92 -14.40
C PHE A 338 -8.94 -12.77 -13.13
N GLY A 339 -10.13 -12.84 -12.51
CA GLY A 339 -10.33 -13.58 -11.28
C GLY A 339 -9.88 -12.81 -10.05
N GLY A 340 -9.55 -13.55 -9.00
CA GLY A 340 -9.18 -12.99 -7.71
C GLY A 340 -10.34 -12.35 -6.96
N ARG A 341 -10.07 -11.80 -5.79
CA ARG A 341 -11.06 -11.15 -4.94
C ARG A 341 -10.79 -9.65 -4.80
N GLU A 342 -11.84 -8.89 -4.64
CA GLU A 342 -11.78 -7.48 -4.29
C GLU A 342 -11.51 -7.33 -2.79
N ILE A 343 -10.73 -6.32 -2.43
CA ILE A 343 -10.37 -6.00 -1.06
C ILE A 343 -10.64 -4.53 -0.84
N ASP A 344 -11.50 -4.22 0.11
CA ASP A 344 -11.66 -2.88 0.65
C ASP A 344 -10.79 -2.74 1.90
N TYR A 345 -10.06 -1.64 2.02
CA TYR A 345 -9.22 -1.37 3.17
C TYR A 345 -9.90 -0.47 4.20
N VAL A 346 -9.48 -0.54 5.46
CA VAL A 346 -10.00 0.29 6.57
C VAL A 346 -9.71 1.79 6.41
N GLY A 347 -8.95 2.17 5.39
CA GLY A 347 -8.67 3.54 5.02
C GLY A 347 -7.55 4.21 5.80
N ALA A 348 -7.54 5.54 5.73
CA ALA A 348 -6.54 6.38 6.38
C ALA A 348 -6.94 6.74 7.81
N TRP A 349 -5.92 6.83 8.68
CA TRP A 349 -6.10 7.20 10.08
C TRP A 349 -5.07 8.23 10.50
N ASP A 350 -5.51 9.29 11.16
CA ASP A 350 -4.68 10.39 11.62
C ASP A 350 -4.55 10.38 13.15
N LEU A 351 -3.30 10.46 13.64
CA LEU A 351 -2.99 10.72 15.04
C LEU A 351 -2.51 12.16 15.17
N VAL A 352 -3.32 13.00 15.78
CA VAL A 352 -2.96 14.41 16.02
C VAL A 352 -2.03 14.51 17.23
N LEU A 353 -0.84 15.07 17.00
CA LEU A 353 0.17 15.28 18.05
C LEU A 353 0.23 16.74 18.49
N ASP A 354 -0.06 17.68 17.58
CA ASP A 354 -0.14 19.10 17.83
C ASP A 354 -1.39 19.67 17.17
N PRO A 355 -2.44 20.03 17.96
CA PRO A 355 -3.69 20.52 17.38
C PRO A 355 -3.53 21.84 16.60
N ALA A 356 -2.65 22.75 17.05
CA ALA A 356 -2.41 24.01 16.34
C ALA A 356 -1.71 23.76 15.00
N GLY A 357 -0.72 22.87 14.99
CA GLY A 357 -0.04 22.44 13.77
C GLY A 357 -0.98 21.74 12.81
N ARG A 358 -1.90 20.92 13.32
CA ARG A 358 -2.92 20.26 12.48
C ARG A 358 -3.85 21.28 11.83
N LEU A 359 -4.36 22.24 12.59
CA LEU A 359 -5.25 23.28 12.06
C LEU A 359 -4.54 24.13 10.99
N ALA A 360 -3.26 24.47 11.21
CA ALA A 360 -2.46 25.19 10.24
C ALA A 360 -2.24 24.39 8.96
N PHE A 361 -2.00 23.07 9.07
CA PHE A 361 -1.86 22.18 7.92
C PHE A 361 -3.15 22.09 7.12
N ASP A 362 -4.30 21.86 7.76
CA ASP A 362 -5.60 21.77 7.11
C ASP A 362 -5.96 23.09 6.39
N GLY A 363 -5.67 24.23 7.03
CA GLY A 363 -5.87 25.55 6.42
C GLY A 363 -5.00 25.78 5.17
N ALA A 364 -3.73 25.35 5.22
CA ALA A 364 -2.82 25.45 4.08
C ALA A 364 -3.28 24.55 2.92
N GLN A 365 -3.79 23.35 3.21
CA GLN A 365 -4.29 22.44 2.19
C GLN A 365 -5.54 23.01 1.49
N VAL A 366 -6.49 23.54 2.24
CA VAL A 366 -7.67 24.22 1.67
C VAL A 366 -7.28 25.40 0.77
N LEU A 367 -6.26 26.17 1.19
CA LEU A 367 -5.76 27.28 0.38
C LEU A 367 -5.10 26.81 -0.93
N GLN A 368 -4.28 25.75 -0.87
CA GLN A 368 -3.66 25.16 -2.06
C GLN A 368 -4.70 24.62 -3.03
N ASP A 369 -5.72 23.91 -2.56
CA ASP A 369 -6.81 23.40 -3.38
C ASP A 369 -7.59 24.54 -4.07
N ARG A 370 -7.83 25.65 -3.38
CA ARG A 370 -8.48 26.85 -3.96
C ARG A 370 -7.62 27.51 -5.01
N ILE A 371 -6.32 27.65 -4.78
CA ILE A 371 -5.37 28.23 -5.73
C ILE A 371 -5.23 27.30 -6.96
N GLY A 372 -5.15 25.99 -6.75
CA GLY A 372 -5.14 25.00 -7.81
C GLY A 372 -6.39 25.06 -8.68
N ALA A 373 -7.57 25.10 -8.07
CA ALA A 373 -8.84 25.23 -8.78
C ALA A 373 -8.93 26.55 -9.59
N TRP A 374 -8.41 27.65 -9.04
CA TRP A 374 -8.36 28.93 -9.75
C TRP A 374 -7.40 28.93 -10.94
N ARG A 375 -6.21 28.33 -10.79
CA ARG A 375 -5.20 28.23 -11.88
C ARG A 375 -5.65 27.34 -13.03
N HIS A 376 -6.47 26.33 -12.78
CA HIS A 376 -6.91 25.37 -13.80
C HIS A 376 -8.25 25.72 -14.46
N GLY A 377 -8.90 26.86 -14.11
CA GLY A 377 -10.09 27.37 -14.79
C GLY A 377 -11.28 26.41 -14.78
N ILE A 378 -11.34 25.49 -13.82
CA ILE A 378 -12.38 24.45 -13.77
C ILE A 378 -13.64 25.03 -13.11
N GLY A 379 -14.53 25.59 -13.93
CA GLY A 379 -15.92 25.71 -13.58
C GLY A 379 -16.52 24.32 -13.29
N LYS A 380 -17.20 24.23 -12.14
CA LYS A 380 -18.05 23.15 -11.61
C LYS A 380 -18.19 21.92 -12.52
N VAL A 381 -17.48 20.86 -12.22
CA VAL A 381 -17.90 19.50 -12.55
C VAL A 381 -18.25 18.81 -11.24
N ARG A 382 -19.55 18.60 -11.04
CA ARG A 382 -20.09 17.76 -9.99
C ARG A 382 -19.66 16.31 -10.23
N GLY A 383 -19.12 15.67 -9.19
CA GLY A 383 -18.87 14.24 -9.14
C GLY A 383 -17.46 13.87 -9.60
N ARG A 384 -16.47 14.02 -8.69
CA ARG A 384 -15.18 13.33 -8.82
C ARG A 384 -15.25 12.02 -8.06
N PRO A 385 -15.01 10.87 -8.73
CA PRO A 385 -14.46 9.72 -8.02
C PRO A 385 -13.03 10.09 -7.59
N HIS A 386 -12.65 9.75 -6.36
CA HIS A 386 -11.30 9.93 -5.86
C HIS A 386 -10.29 9.24 -6.79
N ALA A 387 -9.63 10.01 -7.64
CA ALA A 387 -8.35 9.61 -8.18
C ALA A 387 -7.34 9.63 -7.01
N PRO A 388 -6.36 8.72 -6.96
CA PRO A 388 -5.29 8.83 -5.98
C PRO A 388 -4.69 10.23 -6.10
N VAL A 389 -4.69 10.97 -5.00
CA VAL A 389 -4.03 12.28 -4.94
C VAL A 389 -2.54 11.98 -5.05
N GLU A 390 -2.02 11.98 -6.27
CA GLU A 390 -0.59 12.15 -6.49
C GLU A 390 -0.28 13.56 -6.00
N GLU A 391 0.59 13.63 -5.00
CA GLU A 391 1.06 14.87 -4.41
C GLU A 391 1.42 15.85 -5.54
N THR A 392 0.78 17.03 -5.51
CA THR A 392 1.11 18.17 -6.37
C THR A 392 2.62 18.46 -6.26
N PRO A 393 3.31 18.73 -7.38
CA PRO A 393 4.67 19.25 -7.34
C PRO A 393 4.65 20.66 -6.74
N GLU A 394 5.62 20.90 -5.79
CA GLU A 394 6.01 22.12 -5.06
C GLU A 394 5.16 22.57 -3.88
#